data_ffc2102af0dbe45b008b18df8b90bab7
#
_entry.id   ffc2102af0dbe45b008b18df8b90bab7
#
_cell.length_a   1.000
_cell.length_b   1.000
_cell.length_c   1.000
_cell.angle_alpha   90.00
_cell.angle_beta   90.00
_cell.angle_gamma   90.00
#
_symmetry.space_group_name_H-M   'P 1'
#
loop_
_entity.id
_entity.type
_entity.pdbx_description
1 polymer ?
#
loop_
_entity_poly.entity_id
_entity_poly.type
_entity_poly.pdbx_seq_one_letter_code
_entity_poly.pdbx_strand_id
1 'polypeptide(L)'
;WAVSFSSTIEDVPALISKINNVRPDDRWVMVSFDVIASEVHLWSVWHKARVNEDRGSMVARDLGAEFLRIVSGTRQISTAIDRSGVSSGDCKAWLLRLPELDVGELIGDTNLPVEEYNTYSKEAEKIIELLGGLLMPTRPFPSREGLVKIGYTEDGESIEDVMLEQSFVLHASMSDF
;
A
#
# COMPACT_ATOMS: atom_id res chain seq x y z
N TRP A 1 5.72 7.48 -0.34
CA TRP A 1 5.49 8.92 -0.32
C TRP A 1 4.01 9.19 -0.12
N ALA A 2 3.68 10.09 0.80
CA ALA A 2 2.31 10.53 1.01
C ALA A 2 1.97 11.62 0.00
N VAL A 3 0.79 11.52 -0.60
CA VAL A 3 0.33 12.42 -1.67
C VAL A 3 -1.00 13.04 -1.24
N SER A 4 -1.16 14.35 -1.45
CA SER A 4 -2.45 15.03 -1.37
C SER A 4 -2.87 15.57 -2.73
N PHE A 5 -4.16 15.57 -2.99
CA PHE A 5 -4.77 16.17 -4.16
C PHE A 5 -5.56 17.42 -3.75
N SER A 6 -5.60 18.43 -4.62
CA SER A 6 -6.34 19.69 -4.36
C SER A 6 -7.84 19.52 -4.36
N SER A 7 -8.34 18.45 -4.95
CA SER A 7 -9.74 18.03 -4.97
C SER A 7 -9.85 16.54 -4.69
N THR A 8 -11.06 16.09 -4.37
CA THR A 8 -11.33 14.65 -4.24
C THR A 8 -11.13 13.92 -5.55
N ILE A 9 -10.67 12.68 -5.46
CA ILE A 9 -10.58 11.75 -6.60
C ILE A 9 -12.02 11.37 -6.96
N GLU A 10 -12.49 11.75 -8.14
CA GLU A 10 -13.85 11.39 -8.60
C GLU A 10 -13.80 10.22 -9.59
N ASP A 11 -12.81 10.21 -10.48
CA ASP A 11 -12.62 9.17 -11.50
C ASP A 11 -11.38 8.32 -11.17
N VAL A 12 -11.59 7.29 -10.36
CA VAL A 12 -10.52 6.34 -9.97
C VAL A 12 -9.94 5.60 -11.19
N PRO A 13 -10.73 5.09 -12.15
CA PRO A 13 -10.20 4.48 -13.37
C PRO A 13 -9.28 5.41 -14.16
N ALA A 14 -9.63 6.68 -14.31
CA ALA A 14 -8.80 7.67 -15.01
C ALA A 14 -7.49 7.92 -14.25
N LEU A 15 -7.53 8.01 -12.91
CA LEU A 15 -6.33 8.15 -12.09
C LEU A 15 -5.40 6.93 -12.24
N ILE A 16 -5.93 5.72 -12.15
CA ILE A 16 -5.15 4.49 -12.31
C ILE A 16 -4.55 4.38 -13.72
N SER A 17 -5.32 4.72 -14.75
CA SER A 17 -4.79 4.79 -16.12
C SER A 17 -3.64 5.78 -16.23
N LYS A 18 -3.77 6.95 -15.60
CA LYS A 18 -2.73 7.98 -15.59
C LYS A 18 -1.47 7.51 -14.87
N ILE A 19 -1.60 6.86 -13.71
CA ILE A 19 -0.49 6.24 -12.98
C ILE A 19 0.23 5.22 -13.87
N ASN A 20 -0.50 4.31 -14.50
CA ASN A 20 0.06 3.28 -15.36
C ASN A 20 0.81 3.83 -16.58
N ASN A 21 0.44 5.03 -17.04
CA ASN A 21 1.12 5.70 -18.16
C ASN A 21 2.38 6.47 -17.74
N VAL A 22 2.46 6.92 -16.47
CA VAL A 22 3.57 7.77 -16.01
C VAL A 22 4.59 7.04 -15.15
N ARG A 23 4.23 5.90 -14.55
CA ARG A 23 5.16 5.11 -13.73
C ARG A 23 6.24 4.48 -14.62
N PRO A 24 7.52 4.46 -14.17
CA PRO A 24 8.62 3.89 -14.93
C PRO A 24 8.48 2.38 -15.16
N ASP A 25 7.89 1.67 -14.20
CA ASP A 25 7.67 0.23 -14.22
C ASP A 25 6.43 -0.15 -13.37
N ASP A 26 6.11 -1.43 -13.28
CA ASP A 26 4.96 -1.98 -12.57
C ASP A 26 5.16 -2.12 -11.04
N ARG A 27 6.33 -1.72 -10.53
CA ARG A 27 6.66 -1.74 -9.10
C ARG A 27 6.12 -0.53 -8.33
N TRP A 28 5.42 0.37 -9.00
CA TRP A 28 4.77 1.53 -8.37
C TRP A 28 3.28 1.26 -8.18
N VAL A 29 2.81 1.44 -6.95
CA VAL A 29 1.40 1.24 -6.58
C VAL A 29 0.88 2.42 -5.79
N MET A 30 -0.36 2.80 -6.01
CA MET A 30 -1.07 3.78 -5.19
C MET A 30 -2.05 3.07 -4.26
N VAL A 31 -1.99 3.44 -2.97
CA VAL A 31 -2.73 2.81 -1.88
C VAL A 31 -3.52 3.88 -1.15
N SER A 32 -4.70 3.54 -0.67
CA SER A 32 -5.50 4.45 0.15
C SER A 32 -4.73 4.90 1.40
N PHE A 33 -4.94 6.16 1.79
CA PHE A 33 -4.15 6.79 2.84
C PHE A 33 -4.29 6.11 4.21
N ASP A 34 -5.51 5.73 4.58
CA ASP A 34 -5.83 5.26 5.93
C ASP A 34 -5.50 3.78 6.18
N VAL A 35 -5.17 3.02 5.13
CA VAL A 35 -4.96 1.56 5.23
C VAL A 35 -3.52 1.15 5.54
N ILE A 36 -2.61 2.12 5.67
CA ILE A 36 -1.22 1.89 6.04
C ILE A 36 -0.97 2.42 7.45
N ALA A 37 -0.68 1.50 8.37
CA ALA A 37 -0.57 1.81 9.79
C ALA A 37 0.82 2.29 10.23
N SER A 38 1.88 1.76 9.62
CA SER A 38 3.25 2.05 10.03
C SER A 38 4.26 1.56 9.00
N GLU A 39 5.52 1.91 9.22
CA GLU A 39 6.64 1.38 8.44
C GLU A 39 6.79 -0.14 8.62
N VAL A 40 6.54 -0.65 9.84
CA VAL A 40 6.57 -2.09 10.14
C VAL A 40 5.45 -2.83 9.38
N HIS A 41 4.24 -2.26 9.35
CA HIS A 41 3.14 -2.81 8.57
C HIS A 41 3.49 -2.84 7.07
N LEU A 42 3.97 -1.71 6.50
CA LEU A 42 4.43 -1.64 5.10
C LEU A 42 5.47 -2.71 4.78
N TRP A 43 6.48 -2.82 5.64
CA TRP A 43 7.56 -3.78 5.48
C TRP A 43 7.05 -5.22 5.51
N SER A 44 6.19 -5.56 6.47
CA SER A 44 5.63 -6.92 6.62
C SER A 44 4.81 -7.32 5.39
N VAL A 45 3.97 -6.40 4.89
CA VAL A 45 3.15 -6.62 3.69
C VAL A 45 4.02 -6.80 2.45
N TRP A 46 4.99 -5.89 2.24
CA TRP A 46 5.90 -5.96 1.11
C TRP A 46 6.73 -7.26 1.12
N HIS A 47 7.30 -7.62 2.27
CA HIS A 47 8.08 -8.86 2.40
C HIS A 47 7.25 -10.09 2.03
N LYS A 48 6.01 -10.19 2.55
CA LYS A 48 5.10 -11.28 2.21
C LYS A 48 4.77 -11.31 0.71
N ALA A 49 4.50 -10.15 0.10
CA ALA A 49 4.23 -10.04 -1.33
C ALA A 49 5.44 -10.50 -2.17
N ARG A 50 6.65 -10.09 -1.78
CA ARG A 50 7.89 -10.52 -2.45
C ARG A 50 8.17 -12.02 -2.30
N VAL A 51 7.95 -12.59 -1.12
CA VAL A 51 8.05 -14.04 -0.93
C VAL A 51 7.06 -14.79 -1.82
N ASN A 52 5.82 -14.30 -1.95
CA ASN A 52 4.83 -14.88 -2.83
C ASN A 52 5.25 -14.78 -4.31
N GLU A 53 5.80 -13.65 -4.72
CA GLU A 53 6.30 -13.44 -6.09
C GLU A 53 7.46 -14.39 -6.38
N ASP A 54 8.45 -14.46 -5.51
CA ASP A 54 9.64 -15.29 -5.67
C ASP A 54 9.31 -16.79 -5.74
N ARG A 55 8.31 -17.22 -4.98
CA ARG A 55 7.81 -18.60 -4.98
C ARG A 55 6.82 -18.92 -6.10
N GLY A 56 6.42 -17.93 -6.88
CA GLY A 56 5.36 -18.10 -7.90
C GLY A 56 4.00 -18.43 -7.30
N SER A 57 3.73 -18.01 -6.06
CA SER A 57 2.51 -18.30 -5.31
C SER A 57 1.57 -17.11 -5.15
N MET A 58 1.83 -16.00 -5.86
CA MET A 58 0.90 -14.86 -5.88
C MET A 58 -0.49 -15.27 -6.35
N VAL A 59 -1.51 -14.72 -5.69
CA VAL A 59 -2.90 -14.82 -6.12
C VAL A 59 -3.21 -13.78 -7.20
N ALA A 60 -2.62 -12.60 -7.08
CA ALA A 60 -2.75 -11.51 -8.05
C ALA A 60 -1.82 -11.69 -9.25
N ARG A 61 -2.09 -10.93 -10.33
CA ARG A 61 -1.29 -10.98 -11.57
C ARG A 61 0.01 -10.16 -11.49
N ASP A 62 0.03 -9.15 -10.64
CA ASP A 62 1.17 -8.25 -10.44
C ASP A 62 1.39 -7.99 -8.95
N LEU A 63 2.59 -7.54 -8.61
CA LEU A 63 3.00 -7.32 -7.23
C LEU A 63 2.19 -6.21 -6.53
N GLY A 64 1.77 -5.18 -7.26
CA GLY A 64 0.96 -4.10 -6.71
C GLY A 64 -0.41 -4.60 -6.25
N ALA A 65 -1.09 -5.40 -7.07
CA ALA A 65 -2.37 -6.01 -6.70
C ALA A 65 -2.20 -7.05 -5.58
N GLU A 66 -1.10 -7.80 -5.56
CA GLU A 66 -0.76 -8.73 -4.46
C GLU A 66 -0.51 -7.97 -3.16
N PHE A 67 0.17 -6.83 -3.21
CA PHE A 67 0.36 -5.94 -2.07
C PHE A 67 -0.98 -5.46 -1.50
N LEU A 68 -1.88 -4.95 -2.35
CA LEU A 68 -3.24 -4.53 -1.94
C LEU A 68 -4.03 -5.67 -1.31
N ARG A 69 -3.91 -6.88 -1.86
CA ARG A 69 -4.55 -8.09 -1.35
C ARG A 69 -4.09 -8.41 0.08
N ILE A 70 -2.80 -8.34 0.32
CA ILE A 70 -2.23 -8.63 1.64
C ILE A 70 -2.63 -7.54 2.65
N VAL A 71 -2.57 -6.26 2.28
CA VAL A 71 -3.05 -5.15 3.13
C VAL A 71 -4.48 -5.38 3.59
N SER A 72 -5.36 -5.79 2.69
CA SER A 72 -6.79 -5.99 2.98
C SER A 72 -7.15 -7.36 3.56
N GLY A 73 -6.16 -8.21 3.86
CA GLY A 73 -6.36 -9.51 4.51
C GLY A 73 -7.33 -10.45 3.76
N THR A 74 -7.44 -10.36 2.43
CA THR A 74 -8.40 -11.14 1.64
C THR A 74 -7.74 -11.86 0.47
N ARG A 75 -8.39 -12.94 0.00
CA ARG A 75 -7.98 -13.60 -1.26
C ARG A 75 -8.65 -13.04 -2.50
N GLN A 76 -9.70 -12.23 -2.34
CA GLN A 76 -10.48 -11.68 -3.46
C GLN A 76 -9.87 -10.38 -3.96
N ILE A 77 -9.32 -10.38 -5.16
CA ILE A 77 -8.62 -9.22 -5.74
C ILE A 77 -9.55 -8.01 -5.89
N SER A 78 -10.81 -8.18 -6.31
CA SER A 78 -11.77 -7.08 -6.39
C SER A 78 -11.99 -6.42 -5.03
N THR A 79 -12.25 -7.23 -4.00
CA THR A 79 -12.41 -6.75 -2.62
C THR A 79 -11.15 -6.06 -2.11
N ALA A 80 -9.97 -6.58 -2.46
CA ALA A 80 -8.69 -5.97 -2.09
C ALA A 80 -8.51 -4.57 -2.70
N ILE A 81 -8.84 -4.42 -3.98
CA ILE A 81 -8.78 -3.14 -4.67
C ILE A 81 -9.76 -2.15 -4.06
N ASP A 82 -10.99 -2.58 -3.77
CA ASP A 82 -12.03 -1.75 -3.16
C ASP A 82 -11.66 -1.27 -1.75
N ARG A 83 -10.98 -2.12 -0.95
CA ARG A 83 -10.61 -1.84 0.43
C ARG A 83 -9.30 -1.08 0.58
N SER A 84 -8.29 -1.44 -0.19
CA SER A 84 -6.92 -0.94 -0.03
C SER A 84 -6.48 0.00 -1.14
N GLY A 85 -7.12 -0.02 -2.30
CA GLY A 85 -6.89 0.95 -3.36
C GLY A 85 -7.47 2.33 -3.03
N VAL A 86 -7.10 3.34 -3.81
CA VAL A 86 -7.73 4.66 -3.75
C VAL A 86 -9.19 4.55 -4.16
N SER A 87 -10.03 5.35 -3.53
CA SER A 87 -11.48 5.35 -3.74
C SER A 87 -11.99 6.73 -4.16
N SER A 88 -13.18 6.77 -4.76
CA SER A 88 -13.86 8.04 -5.02
C SER A 88 -14.12 8.76 -3.69
N GLY A 89 -13.82 10.05 -3.65
CA GLY A 89 -13.89 10.88 -2.45
C GLY A 89 -12.55 10.99 -1.69
N ASP A 90 -11.57 10.12 -1.93
CA ASP A 90 -10.24 10.28 -1.34
C ASP A 90 -9.58 11.56 -1.86
N CYS A 91 -8.86 12.28 -0.99
CA CYS A 91 -8.01 13.42 -1.35
C CYS A 91 -6.55 13.18 -0.96
N LYS A 92 -6.24 12.01 -0.42
CA LYS A 92 -4.89 11.61 0.00
C LYS A 92 -4.66 10.15 -0.37
N ALA A 93 -3.39 9.81 -0.64
CA ALA A 93 -2.97 8.45 -0.94
C ALA A 93 -1.51 8.23 -0.56
N TRP A 94 -1.09 6.98 -0.54
CA TRP A 94 0.32 6.60 -0.54
C TRP A 94 0.73 6.18 -1.95
N LEU A 95 1.81 6.76 -2.46
CA LEU A 95 2.55 6.25 -3.61
C LEU A 95 3.71 5.41 -3.07
N LEU A 96 3.73 4.14 -3.39
CA LEU A 96 4.72 3.19 -2.89
C LEU A 96 5.57 2.65 -4.05
N ARG A 97 6.86 2.51 -3.80
CA ARG A 97 7.78 1.72 -4.62
C ARG A 97 7.99 0.37 -3.94
N LEU A 98 7.74 -0.70 -4.66
CA LEU A 98 7.92 -2.07 -4.20
C LEU A 98 9.23 -2.61 -4.80
N PRO A 99 10.39 -2.48 -4.12
CA PRO A 99 11.68 -2.83 -4.71
C PRO A 99 11.79 -4.32 -5.00
N GLU A 100 12.57 -4.65 -6.02
CA GLU A 100 12.94 -6.02 -6.36
C GLU A 100 14.23 -6.37 -5.61
N LEU A 101 14.07 -7.00 -4.47
CA LEU A 101 15.19 -7.44 -3.64
C LEU A 101 15.08 -8.93 -3.38
N ASP A 102 16.23 -9.58 -3.18
CA ASP A 102 16.26 -10.93 -2.65
C ASP A 102 15.69 -10.93 -1.23
N VAL A 103 14.64 -11.70 -1.03
CA VAL A 103 14.01 -11.84 0.28
C VAL A 103 14.56 -13.08 0.95
N GLY A 104 15.19 -12.89 2.12
CA GLY A 104 15.62 -14.00 2.98
C GLY A 104 14.40 -14.72 3.58
N GLU A 105 14.66 -15.86 4.24
CA GLU A 105 13.61 -16.61 4.94
C GLU A 105 12.98 -15.79 6.07
N LEU A 106 13.75 -14.90 6.68
CA LEU A 106 13.32 -14.02 7.75
C LEU A 106 13.32 -12.57 7.27
N ILE A 107 12.33 -11.82 7.71
CA ILE A 107 12.15 -10.39 7.39
C ILE A 107 13.37 -9.54 7.77
N GLY A 108 14.13 -9.96 8.79
CA GLY A 108 15.34 -9.27 9.26
C GLY A 108 16.58 -9.50 8.38
N ASP A 109 16.54 -10.45 7.45
CA ASP A 109 17.67 -10.79 6.59
C ASP A 109 17.74 -9.92 5.32
N THR A 110 16.69 -9.12 5.09
CA THR A 110 16.57 -8.30 3.88
C THR A 110 17.16 -6.91 4.12
N ASN A 111 18.11 -6.52 3.28
CA ASN A 111 18.71 -5.18 3.32
C ASN A 111 18.07 -4.28 2.27
N LEU A 112 17.57 -3.12 2.72
CA LEU A 112 17.06 -2.09 1.82
C LEU A 112 18.20 -1.40 1.08
N PRO A 113 18.06 -1.15 -0.24
CA PRO A 113 19.03 -0.39 -1.01
C PRO A 113 18.89 1.10 -0.72
N VAL A 114 19.44 1.56 0.39
CA VAL A 114 19.37 2.97 0.82
C VAL A 114 19.94 3.90 -0.25
N GLU A 115 20.91 3.44 -1.01
CA GLU A 115 21.56 4.19 -2.10
C GLU A 115 20.58 4.54 -3.24
N GLU A 116 19.58 3.69 -3.48
CA GLU A 116 18.58 3.91 -4.52
C GLU A 116 17.46 4.86 -4.07
N TYR A 117 17.34 5.13 -2.78
CA TYR A 117 16.28 5.98 -2.23
C TYR A 117 16.20 7.36 -2.89
N ASN A 118 17.33 7.99 -3.15
CA ASN A 118 17.38 9.30 -3.80
C ASN A 118 16.88 9.26 -5.25
N THR A 119 17.13 8.17 -5.95
CA THR A 119 16.62 7.94 -7.31
C THR A 119 15.11 7.76 -7.29
N TYR A 120 14.61 6.87 -6.44
CA TYR A 120 13.17 6.64 -6.29
C TYR A 120 12.42 7.86 -5.77
N SER A 121 13.04 8.70 -4.93
CA SER A 121 12.41 9.93 -4.47
C SER A 121 12.18 10.91 -5.62
N LYS A 122 13.14 11.08 -6.53
CA LYS A 122 12.98 11.92 -7.72
C LYS A 122 11.92 11.38 -8.69
N GLU A 123 11.85 10.06 -8.84
CA GLU A 123 10.82 9.40 -9.65
C GLU A 123 9.44 9.61 -9.01
N ALA A 124 9.31 9.42 -7.70
CA ALA A 124 8.09 9.65 -6.96
C ALA A 124 7.59 11.10 -7.10
N GLU A 125 8.47 12.07 -6.90
CA GLU A 125 8.16 13.50 -7.07
C GLU A 125 7.63 13.79 -8.48
N LYS A 126 8.28 13.26 -9.50
CA LYS A 126 7.84 13.39 -10.89
C LYS A 126 6.48 12.74 -11.15
N ILE A 127 6.25 11.54 -10.63
CA ILE A 127 4.95 10.86 -10.75
C ILE A 127 3.87 11.71 -10.07
N ILE A 128 4.11 12.16 -8.83
CA ILE A 128 3.17 12.98 -8.05
C ILE A 128 2.83 14.27 -8.78
N GLU A 129 3.82 14.98 -9.31
CA GLU A 129 3.62 16.19 -10.11
C GLU A 129 2.77 15.92 -11.36
N LEU A 130 3.09 14.87 -12.11
CA LEU A 130 2.33 14.48 -13.31
C LEU A 130 0.89 14.08 -12.99
N LEU A 131 0.62 13.55 -11.79
CA LEU A 131 -0.73 13.25 -11.32
C LEU A 131 -1.49 14.50 -10.86
N GLY A 132 -0.81 15.64 -10.67
CA GLY A 132 -1.37 16.86 -10.10
C GLY A 132 -1.51 16.82 -8.58
N GLY A 133 -0.75 15.95 -7.92
CA GLY A 133 -0.67 15.83 -6.47
C GLY A 133 0.44 16.70 -5.88
N LEU A 134 0.45 16.76 -4.56
CA LEU A 134 1.49 17.41 -3.76
C LEU A 134 2.05 16.40 -2.75
N LEU A 135 3.37 16.40 -2.59
CA LEU A 135 4.04 15.57 -1.57
C LEU A 135 3.70 16.09 -0.17
N MET A 136 3.31 15.19 0.73
CA MET A 136 3.02 15.50 2.13
C MET A 136 4.16 15.00 3.04
N PRO A 137 4.67 15.84 3.95
CA PRO A 137 5.66 15.43 4.94
C PRO A 137 5.00 14.70 6.13
N THR A 138 4.51 13.49 5.90
CA THR A 138 3.86 12.68 6.93
C THR A 138 4.36 11.25 6.91
N ARG A 139 4.18 10.54 8.01
CA ARG A 139 4.43 9.11 8.14
C ARG A 139 3.12 8.35 8.27
N PRO A 140 3.10 7.06 7.94
CA PRO A 140 1.95 6.21 8.22
C PRO A 140 1.63 6.19 9.72
N PHE A 141 0.36 6.13 10.04
CA PHE A 141 -0.12 5.97 11.42
C PHE A 141 -1.39 5.10 11.42
N PRO A 142 -1.56 4.26 12.45
CA PRO A 142 -2.71 3.38 12.55
C PRO A 142 -3.98 4.18 12.90
N SER A 143 -5.08 3.85 12.27
CA SER A 143 -6.39 4.46 12.55
C SER A 143 -7.50 3.41 12.61
N ARG A 144 -8.57 3.71 13.32
CA ARG A 144 -9.76 2.84 13.38
C ARG A 144 -10.48 2.81 12.05
N GLU A 145 -10.57 3.95 11.40
CA GLU A 145 -11.15 4.12 10.07
C GLU A 145 -10.45 3.21 9.06
N GLY A 146 -9.11 3.13 9.14
CA GLY A 146 -8.32 2.24 8.31
C GLY A 146 -8.63 0.76 8.57
N LEU A 147 -8.80 0.34 9.83
CA LEU A 147 -9.18 -1.04 10.18
C LEU A 147 -10.58 -1.41 9.67
N VAL A 148 -11.52 -0.47 9.76
CA VAL A 148 -12.86 -0.65 9.17
C VAL A 148 -12.75 -0.75 7.64
N LYS A 149 -11.98 0.13 7.01
CA LYS A 149 -11.81 0.15 5.55
C LYS A 149 -11.23 -1.14 5.00
N ILE A 150 -10.24 -1.74 5.67
CA ILE A 150 -9.66 -3.03 5.27
C ILE A 150 -10.55 -4.23 5.66
N GLY A 151 -11.60 -4.02 6.44
CA GLY A 151 -12.55 -5.06 6.85
C GLY A 151 -12.07 -5.94 8.01
N TYR A 152 -11.18 -5.42 8.85
CA TYR A 152 -10.74 -6.10 10.07
C TYR A 152 -11.80 -6.03 11.18
N THR A 153 -12.51 -4.92 11.27
CA THR A 153 -13.53 -4.64 12.28
C THR A 153 -14.74 -3.96 11.64
N GLU A 154 -15.87 -3.95 12.32
CA GLU A 154 -17.07 -3.22 11.91
C GLU A 154 -17.05 -1.79 12.48
N ASP A 155 -17.81 -0.89 11.84
CA ASP A 155 -17.95 0.48 12.35
C ASP A 155 -18.61 0.48 13.73
N GLY A 156 -18.00 1.20 14.68
CA GLY A 156 -18.47 1.27 16.08
C GLY A 156 -17.87 0.22 17.02
N GLU A 157 -17.10 -0.76 16.54
CA GLU A 157 -16.35 -1.64 17.43
C GLU A 157 -15.18 -0.89 18.11
N SER A 158 -14.99 -1.17 19.40
CA SER A 158 -13.92 -0.55 20.20
C SER A 158 -12.65 -1.39 20.13
N ILE A 159 -11.60 -0.81 19.54
CA ILE A 159 -10.24 -1.36 19.59
C ILE A 159 -9.41 -0.39 20.42
N GLU A 160 -8.62 -0.90 21.35
CA GLU A 160 -7.69 -0.05 22.13
C GLU A 160 -6.61 0.54 21.22
N ASP A 161 -6.26 1.80 21.41
CA ASP A 161 -5.30 2.52 20.56
C ASP A 161 -3.93 1.82 20.50
N VAL A 162 -3.51 1.21 21.61
CA VAL A 162 -2.26 0.42 21.70
C VAL A 162 -2.27 -0.83 20.82
N MET A 163 -3.43 -1.32 20.43
CA MET A 163 -3.59 -2.53 19.62
C MET A 163 -3.76 -2.23 18.11
N LEU A 164 -3.96 -0.95 17.73
CA LEU A 164 -4.30 -0.59 16.35
C LEU A 164 -3.25 -1.09 15.35
N GLU A 165 -1.96 -0.77 15.56
CA GLU A 165 -0.90 -1.21 14.64
C GLU A 165 -0.81 -2.74 14.54
N GLN A 166 -0.89 -3.42 15.69
CA GLN A 166 -0.85 -4.89 15.74
C GLN A 166 -2.02 -5.51 14.98
N SER A 167 -3.20 -4.89 15.04
CA SER A 167 -4.39 -5.33 14.31
C SER A 167 -4.18 -5.28 12.80
N PHE A 168 -3.53 -4.23 12.27
CA PHE A 168 -3.18 -4.16 10.85
C PHE A 168 -2.21 -5.27 10.44
N VAL A 169 -1.15 -5.49 11.22
CA VAL A 169 -0.15 -6.54 10.94
C VAL A 169 -0.79 -7.93 11.00
N LEU A 170 -1.64 -8.17 12.01
CA LEU A 170 -2.37 -9.42 12.14
C LEU A 170 -3.30 -9.65 10.95
N HIS A 171 -4.07 -8.63 10.56
CA HIS A 171 -4.98 -8.73 9.41
C HIS A 171 -4.23 -9.08 8.12
N ALA A 172 -3.11 -8.41 7.84
CA ALA A 172 -2.28 -8.72 6.68
C ALA A 172 -1.76 -10.17 6.70
N SER A 173 -1.46 -10.72 7.89
CA SER A 173 -1.00 -12.10 8.02
C SER A 173 -2.08 -13.13 7.65
N MET A 174 -3.36 -12.76 7.78
CA MET A 174 -4.52 -13.62 7.49
C MET A 174 -4.91 -13.66 6.00
N SER A 175 -4.23 -12.92 5.14
CA SER A 175 -4.58 -12.76 3.72
C SER A 175 -4.62 -14.05 2.88
N ASP A 176 -4.12 -15.16 3.39
CA ASP A 176 -4.08 -16.45 2.69
C ASP A 176 -5.18 -17.43 3.16
N PHE A 177 -5.99 -17.01 4.13
CA PHE A 177 -7.13 -17.79 4.70
C PHE A 177 -8.51 -17.21 4.29
#